data_e4758db9e6e8fc6cb8eb7dbe244aae85
#
_entry.id   e4758db9e6e8fc6cb8eb7dbe244aae85
#
_cell.length_a   1.000
_cell.length_b   1.000
_cell.length_c   1.000
_cell.angle_alpha   90.00
_cell.angle_beta   90.00
_cell.angle_gamma   90.00
#
_symmetry.space_group_name_H-M   'P 1'
#
loop_
_entity.id
_entity.type
_entity.pdbx_description
1 polymer ?
#
loop_
_entity_poly.entity_id
_entity_poly.type
_entity_poly.pdbx_seq_one_letter_code
_entity_poly.pdbx_strand_id
1 'polypeptide(L)'
;GISPLIANELCYRAGIDGGQSTAALTDIQKEKLYQEFEKLFSDINTENYVPNIVYDGYVPVEFSSVRLSMYQDYQAEDKDEISKVLDEYYFKKSKVTRIRQKSADLRKIISTAIERTSKKYDLQLKQMKDTEDREKYKVYGELINTYGYGVEQGAKSFHALNYYTNEEIEIPLDPTISVLENAKRYFAKYNKQKRTYEALEKLIVETGHELEY
;
A
#
# COMPACT_ATOMS: atom_id res chain seq x y z
N GLY A 1 -23.53 25.31 -30.70
CA GLY A 1 -22.76 24.13 -31.02
C GLY A 1 -23.32 22.88 -30.34
N ILE A 2 -23.04 21.71 -30.86
CA ILE A 2 -23.42 20.40 -30.28
C ILE A 2 -22.34 19.97 -29.31
N SER A 3 -22.71 19.31 -28.19
CA SER A 3 -21.74 18.75 -27.26
C SER A 3 -20.95 17.59 -27.89
N PRO A 4 -19.72 17.32 -27.46
CA PRO A 4 -18.94 16.18 -27.95
C PRO A 4 -19.67 14.84 -27.80
N LEU A 5 -20.44 14.67 -26.72
CA LEU A 5 -21.25 13.48 -26.49
C LEU A 5 -22.27 13.25 -27.60
N ILE A 6 -23.05 14.29 -27.94
CA ILE A 6 -24.09 14.22 -28.99
C ILE A 6 -23.44 14.11 -30.37
N ALA A 7 -22.32 14.78 -30.63
CA ALA A 7 -21.57 14.61 -31.86
C ALA A 7 -21.11 13.16 -32.10
N ASN A 8 -20.58 12.52 -31.07
CA ASN A 8 -20.18 11.10 -31.12
C ASN A 8 -21.38 10.17 -31.30
N GLU A 9 -22.51 10.45 -30.66
CA GLU A 9 -23.76 9.70 -30.86
C GLU A 9 -24.25 9.78 -32.31
N LEU A 10 -24.21 10.99 -32.91
CA LEU A 10 -24.60 11.17 -34.33
C LEU A 10 -23.65 10.42 -35.27
N CYS A 11 -22.35 10.48 -35.04
CA CYS A 11 -21.37 9.70 -35.81
C CYS A 11 -21.65 8.20 -35.69
N TYR A 12 -21.90 7.72 -34.46
CA TYR A 12 -22.23 6.33 -34.21
C TYR A 12 -23.51 5.88 -34.97
N ARG A 13 -24.60 6.67 -34.91
CA ARG A 13 -25.83 6.36 -35.65
C ARG A 13 -25.62 6.35 -37.17
N ALA A 14 -24.75 7.24 -37.66
CA ALA A 14 -24.38 7.30 -39.08
C ALA A 14 -23.42 6.19 -39.52
N GLY A 15 -22.90 5.36 -38.57
CA GLY A 15 -21.90 4.34 -38.84
C GLY A 15 -20.51 4.90 -39.15
N ILE A 16 -20.16 6.05 -38.53
CA ILE A 16 -18.90 6.79 -38.72
C ILE A 16 -18.07 6.68 -37.43
N ASP A 17 -16.77 6.46 -37.56
CA ASP A 17 -15.86 6.64 -36.45
C ASP A 17 -15.72 8.14 -36.09
N GLY A 18 -16.14 8.53 -34.90
CA GLY A 18 -16.06 9.91 -34.41
C GLY A 18 -14.63 10.48 -34.33
N GLY A 19 -13.60 9.64 -34.35
CA GLY A 19 -12.20 10.04 -34.44
C GLY A 19 -11.68 10.28 -35.86
N GLN A 20 -12.45 9.94 -36.89
CA GLN A 20 -12.05 10.07 -38.27
C GLN A 20 -11.99 11.52 -38.69
N SER A 21 -10.99 11.89 -39.53
CA SER A 21 -10.91 13.22 -40.14
C SER A 21 -12.09 13.48 -41.05
N THR A 22 -12.71 14.67 -40.94
CA THR A 22 -13.82 15.10 -41.80
C THR A 22 -13.47 15.09 -43.28
N ALA A 23 -12.20 15.30 -43.64
CA ALA A 23 -11.71 15.23 -45.02
C ALA A 23 -11.71 13.81 -45.59
N ALA A 24 -11.73 12.80 -44.76
CA ALA A 24 -11.73 11.36 -45.13
C ALA A 24 -13.17 10.81 -45.29
N LEU A 25 -14.19 11.59 -44.98
CA LEU A 25 -15.59 11.15 -45.09
C LEU A 25 -16.01 11.05 -46.56
N THR A 26 -16.60 9.92 -46.91
CA THR A 26 -17.24 9.74 -48.21
C THR A 26 -18.54 10.56 -48.29
N ASP A 27 -19.02 10.86 -49.51
CA ASP A 27 -20.26 11.62 -49.65
C ASP A 27 -21.48 10.85 -49.10
N ILE A 28 -21.46 9.52 -49.15
CA ILE A 28 -22.49 8.68 -48.54
C ILE A 28 -22.48 8.84 -47.00
N GLN A 29 -21.31 8.90 -46.39
CA GLN A 29 -21.19 9.11 -44.93
C GLN A 29 -21.64 10.50 -44.52
N LYS A 30 -21.30 11.51 -45.29
CA LYS A 30 -21.76 12.89 -45.07
C LYS A 30 -23.28 12.98 -45.12
N GLU A 31 -23.90 12.35 -46.14
CA GLU A 31 -25.35 12.33 -46.27
C GLU A 31 -26.04 11.63 -45.10
N LYS A 32 -25.53 10.46 -44.66
CA LYS A 32 -26.05 9.76 -43.49
C LYS A 32 -25.92 10.59 -42.20
N LEU A 33 -24.79 11.25 -42.00
CA LEU A 33 -24.55 12.11 -40.84
C LEU A 33 -25.54 13.28 -40.84
N TYR A 34 -25.77 13.87 -42.01
CA TYR A 34 -26.73 14.94 -42.17
C TYR A 34 -28.18 14.51 -41.87
N GLN A 35 -28.60 13.33 -42.34
CA GLN A 35 -29.89 12.75 -42.02
C GLN A 35 -30.09 12.49 -40.51
N GLU A 36 -29.08 11.97 -39.82
CA GLU A 36 -29.14 11.78 -38.36
C GLU A 36 -29.17 13.13 -37.61
N PHE A 37 -28.48 14.14 -38.14
CA PHE A 37 -28.53 15.49 -37.60
C PHE A 37 -29.94 16.10 -37.77
N GLU A 38 -30.57 15.97 -38.96
CA GLU A 38 -31.93 16.46 -39.20
C GLU A 38 -32.96 15.75 -38.30
N LYS A 39 -32.84 14.47 -38.08
CA LYS A 39 -33.68 13.72 -37.12
C LYS A 39 -33.56 14.29 -35.72
N LEU A 40 -32.32 14.47 -35.22
CA LEU A 40 -32.10 15.09 -33.93
C LEU A 40 -32.72 16.46 -33.80
N PHE A 41 -32.61 17.29 -34.86
CA PHE A 41 -33.17 18.65 -34.88
C PHE A 41 -34.70 18.61 -34.91
N SER A 42 -35.29 17.65 -35.63
CA SER A 42 -36.73 17.41 -35.63
C SER A 42 -37.23 16.99 -34.24
N ASP A 43 -36.53 16.06 -33.58
CA ASP A 43 -36.89 15.63 -32.23
C ASP A 43 -36.83 16.79 -31.22
N ILE A 44 -35.83 17.67 -31.33
CA ILE A 44 -35.71 18.87 -30.50
C ILE A 44 -36.90 19.83 -30.75
N ASN A 45 -37.24 20.09 -32.00
CA ASN A 45 -38.33 20.98 -32.37
C ASN A 45 -39.73 20.46 -31.99
N THR A 46 -39.88 19.16 -31.93
CA THR A 46 -41.14 18.47 -31.55
C THR A 46 -41.16 18.09 -30.07
N GLU A 47 -40.16 18.48 -29.30
CA GLU A 47 -39.99 18.15 -27.87
C GLU A 47 -39.99 16.63 -27.60
N ASN A 48 -39.57 15.84 -28.58
CA ASN A 48 -39.50 14.39 -28.47
C ASN A 48 -38.19 13.95 -27.80
N TYR A 49 -38.08 14.20 -26.50
CA TYR A 49 -36.92 13.84 -25.70
C TYR A 49 -37.05 12.46 -25.09
N VAL A 50 -35.90 11.75 -24.98
CA VAL A 50 -35.77 10.49 -24.26
C VAL A 50 -34.67 10.62 -23.23
N PRO A 51 -34.96 11.27 -22.08
CA PRO A 51 -33.98 11.44 -21.03
C PRO A 51 -33.54 10.08 -20.51
N ASN A 52 -32.22 9.83 -20.45
CA ASN A 52 -31.71 8.53 -20.07
C ASN A 52 -30.39 8.62 -19.30
N ILE A 53 -30.11 7.59 -18.49
CA ILE A 53 -28.85 7.38 -17.77
C ILE A 53 -28.27 6.05 -18.26
N VAL A 54 -26.98 6.06 -18.55
CA VAL A 54 -26.21 4.88 -18.93
C VAL A 54 -25.41 4.41 -17.73
N TYR A 55 -25.45 3.11 -17.46
CA TYR A 55 -24.81 2.47 -16.31
C TYR A 55 -23.80 1.39 -16.73
N ASP A 56 -22.65 1.37 -16.05
CA ASP A 56 -21.76 0.22 -15.98
C ASP A 56 -22.01 -0.50 -14.64
N GLY A 57 -22.82 -1.56 -14.68
CA GLY A 57 -23.36 -2.17 -13.47
C GLY A 57 -24.17 -1.19 -12.61
N TYR A 58 -23.63 -0.76 -11.48
CA TYR A 58 -24.29 0.22 -10.58
C TYR A 58 -23.77 1.65 -10.74
N VAL A 59 -22.76 1.86 -11.57
CA VAL A 59 -22.06 3.12 -11.70
C VAL A 59 -22.66 3.90 -12.87
N PRO A 60 -23.22 5.12 -12.65
CA PRO A 60 -23.67 5.95 -13.75
C PRO A 60 -22.45 6.47 -14.51
N VAL A 61 -22.41 6.18 -15.81
CA VAL A 61 -21.31 6.55 -16.71
C VAL A 61 -21.62 7.86 -17.40
N GLU A 62 -22.81 7.94 -18.01
CA GLU A 62 -23.22 9.09 -18.81
C GLU A 62 -24.73 9.32 -18.70
N PHE A 63 -25.19 10.53 -19.09
CA PHE A 63 -26.59 10.85 -19.19
C PHE A 63 -26.87 11.81 -20.34
N SER A 64 -28.10 11.83 -20.83
CA SER A 64 -28.52 12.73 -21.90
C SER A 64 -30.04 12.95 -21.90
N SER A 65 -30.49 14.04 -22.51
CA SER A 65 -31.89 14.23 -22.89
C SER A 65 -32.27 13.53 -24.20
N VAL A 66 -31.27 13.03 -24.93
CA VAL A 66 -31.43 12.27 -26.17
C VAL A 66 -30.92 10.86 -25.91
N ARG A 67 -31.59 9.85 -26.44
CA ARG A 67 -31.19 8.46 -26.28
C ARG A 67 -29.79 8.23 -26.80
N LEU A 68 -28.92 7.68 -25.94
CA LEU A 68 -27.53 7.33 -26.27
C LEU A 68 -27.46 5.86 -26.73
N SER A 69 -27.46 5.64 -28.05
CA SER A 69 -27.39 4.31 -28.64
C SER A 69 -25.98 3.77 -28.83
N MET A 70 -24.96 4.64 -28.72
CA MET A 70 -23.56 4.24 -28.82
C MET A 70 -23.06 3.39 -27.64
N TYR A 71 -23.79 3.37 -26.52
CA TYR A 71 -23.44 2.59 -25.32
C TYR A 71 -24.11 1.20 -25.31
N GLN A 72 -23.90 0.38 -26.36
CA GLN A 72 -24.57 -0.91 -26.51
C GLN A 72 -24.23 -1.96 -25.43
N ASP A 73 -23.01 -1.91 -24.90
CA ASP A 73 -22.53 -2.83 -23.87
C ASP A 73 -22.93 -2.41 -22.44
N TYR A 74 -23.66 -1.30 -22.32
CA TYR A 74 -24.07 -0.70 -21.06
C TYR A 74 -25.60 -0.78 -20.89
N GLN A 75 -26.04 -0.69 -19.65
CA GLN A 75 -27.47 -0.62 -19.34
C GLN A 75 -27.95 0.83 -19.45
N ALA A 76 -28.91 1.10 -20.31
CA ALA A 76 -29.55 2.41 -20.41
C ALA A 76 -30.92 2.37 -19.71
N GLU A 77 -31.19 3.36 -18.85
CA GLU A 77 -32.46 3.53 -18.16
C GLU A 77 -33.11 4.86 -18.58
N ASP A 78 -34.26 4.76 -19.23
CA ASP A 78 -35.02 5.91 -19.70
C ASP A 78 -35.84 6.51 -18.53
N LYS A 79 -35.99 7.83 -18.50
CA LYS A 79 -36.77 8.59 -17.50
C LYS A 79 -37.77 9.53 -18.20
N ASP A 80 -38.80 9.93 -17.46
CA ASP A 80 -39.83 10.84 -17.97
C ASP A 80 -39.30 12.26 -18.09
N GLU A 81 -38.36 12.66 -17.23
CA GLU A 81 -37.89 14.04 -17.12
C GLU A 81 -36.37 14.11 -16.93
N ILE A 82 -35.74 15.07 -17.57
CA ILE A 82 -34.29 15.31 -17.45
C ILE A 82 -33.88 15.72 -16.01
N SER A 83 -34.76 16.38 -15.26
CA SER A 83 -34.55 16.71 -13.85
C SER A 83 -34.30 15.48 -13.01
N LYS A 84 -35.11 14.44 -13.21
CA LYS A 84 -34.94 13.14 -12.52
C LYS A 84 -33.64 12.44 -12.91
N VAL A 85 -33.27 12.55 -14.20
CA VAL A 85 -31.98 12.04 -14.70
C VAL A 85 -30.81 12.71 -13.98
N LEU A 86 -30.82 14.04 -13.89
CA LEU A 86 -29.75 14.81 -13.23
C LEU A 86 -29.64 14.48 -11.76
N ASP A 87 -30.76 14.49 -11.04
CA ASP A 87 -30.78 14.17 -9.62
C ASP A 87 -30.24 12.77 -9.34
N GLU A 88 -30.72 11.77 -10.08
CA GLU A 88 -30.28 10.39 -9.89
C GLU A 88 -28.83 10.18 -10.30
N TYR A 89 -28.40 10.73 -11.44
CA TYR A 89 -27.04 10.61 -11.93
C TYR A 89 -26.03 11.18 -10.93
N TYR A 90 -26.22 12.44 -10.50
CA TYR A 90 -25.30 13.10 -9.57
C TYR A 90 -25.36 12.48 -8.17
N PHE A 91 -26.52 12.09 -7.70
CA PHE A 91 -26.66 11.38 -6.42
C PHE A 91 -25.88 10.07 -6.42
N LYS A 92 -26.10 9.20 -7.42
CA LYS A 92 -25.41 7.91 -7.53
C LYS A 92 -23.91 8.11 -7.76
N LYS A 93 -23.49 9.03 -8.62
CA LYS A 93 -22.10 9.33 -8.92
C LYS A 93 -21.35 9.85 -7.69
N SER A 94 -21.94 10.75 -6.93
CA SER A 94 -21.37 11.26 -5.69
C SER A 94 -21.21 10.17 -4.63
N LYS A 95 -22.20 9.29 -4.49
CA LYS A 95 -22.17 8.14 -3.58
C LYS A 95 -21.03 7.18 -3.93
N VAL A 96 -20.89 6.82 -5.22
CA VAL A 96 -19.82 5.94 -5.70
C VAL A 96 -18.44 6.58 -5.48
N THR A 97 -18.28 7.86 -5.82
CA THR A 97 -17.04 8.62 -5.61
C THR A 97 -16.65 8.64 -4.13
N ARG A 98 -17.61 8.91 -3.25
CA ARG A 98 -17.39 8.94 -1.80
C ARG A 98 -16.98 7.57 -1.24
N ILE A 99 -17.59 6.49 -1.72
CA ILE A 99 -17.22 5.12 -1.35
C ILE A 99 -15.79 4.81 -1.81
N ARG A 100 -15.45 5.12 -3.06
CA ARG A 100 -14.09 4.91 -3.61
C ARG A 100 -13.04 5.67 -2.81
N GLN A 101 -13.30 6.93 -2.48
CA GLN A 101 -12.37 7.76 -1.71
C GLN A 101 -12.14 7.20 -0.30
N LYS A 102 -13.23 6.88 0.43
CA LYS A 102 -13.12 6.27 1.75
C LYS A 102 -12.38 4.93 1.72
N SER A 103 -12.61 4.11 0.70
CA SER A 103 -11.90 2.84 0.52
C SER A 103 -10.41 3.04 0.25
N ALA A 104 -10.05 4.07 -0.53
CA ALA A 104 -8.65 4.42 -0.78
C ALA A 104 -7.95 4.91 0.50
N ASP A 105 -8.63 5.75 1.29
CA ASP A 105 -8.11 6.26 2.57
C ASP A 105 -7.88 5.11 3.57
N LEU A 106 -8.85 4.19 3.69
CA LEU A 106 -8.70 3.01 4.53
C LEU A 106 -7.55 2.11 4.10
N ARG A 107 -7.42 1.85 2.79
CA ARG A 107 -6.28 1.07 2.26
C ARG A 107 -4.95 1.72 2.60
N LYS A 108 -4.84 3.04 2.47
CA LYS A 108 -3.62 3.79 2.81
C LYS A 108 -3.28 3.67 4.29
N ILE A 109 -4.26 3.78 5.18
CA ILE A 109 -4.08 3.63 6.63
C ILE A 109 -3.58 2.22 6.96
N ILE A 110 -4.24 1.19 6.43
CA ILE A 110 -3.87 -0.21 6.66
C ILE A 110 -2.47 -0.50 6.11
N SER A 111 -2.19 -0.11 4.87
CA SER A 111 -0.86 -0.31 4.26
C SER A 111 0.26 0.36 5.07
N THR A 112 0.02 1.58 5.57
CA THR A 112 0.98 2.30 6.44
C THR A 112 1.17 1.58 7.79
N ALA A 113 0.10 1.05 8.38
CA ALA A 113 0.17 0.30 9.62
C ALA A 113 0.99 -1.00 9.44
N ILE A 114 0.69 -1.77 8.39
CA ILE A 114 1.44 -3.00 8.05
C ILE A 114 2.92 -2.70 7.85
N GLU A 115 3.25 -1.66 7.06
CA GLU A 115 4.65 -1.29 6.80
C GLU A 115 5.41 -0.93 8.09
N ARG A 116 4.78 -0.18 8.99
CA ARG A 116 5.38 0.18 10.29
C ARG A 116 5.59 -1.03 11.19
N THR A 117 4.59 -1.90 11.28
CA THR A 117 4.66 -3.11 12.11
C THR A 117 5.68 -4.10 11.56
N SER A 118 5.76 -4.26 10.24
CA SER A 118 6.77 -5.09 9.58
C SER A 118 8.20 -4.59 9.86
N LYS A 119 8.45 -3.28 9.71
CA LYS A 119 9.75 -2.69 10.04
C LYS A 119 10.12 -2.86 11.52
N LYS A 120 9.13 -2.73 12.43
CA LYS A 120 9.32 -2.98 13.87
C LYS A 120 9.72 -4.43 14.13
N TYR A 121 9.04 -5.38 13.49
CA TYR A 121 9.31 -6.81 13.59
C TYR A 121 10.73 -7.17 13.12
N ASP A 122 11.13 -6.69 11.95
CA ASP A 122 12.47 -6.92 11.39
C ASP A 122 13.57 -6.35 12.29
N LEU A 123 13.34 -5.17 12.87
CA LEU A 123 14.29 -4.57 13.81
C LEU A 123 14.41 -5.40 15.10
N GLN A 124 13.30 -5.92 15.63
CA GLN A 124 13.28 -6.79 16.80
C GLN A 124 14.04 -8.09 16.54
N LEU A 125 13.84 -8.73 15.38
CA LEU A 125 14.58 -9.93 14.98
C LEU A 125 16.09 -9.66 14.88
N LYS A 126 16.48 -8.53 14.28
CA LYS A 126 17.88 -8.13 14.20
C LYS A 126 18.50 -7.93 15.58
N GLN A 127 17.80 -7.19 16.46
CA GLN A 127 18.26 -6.97 17.82
C GLN A 127 18.35 -8.28 18.62
N MET A 128 17.43 -9.22 18.41
CA MET A 128 17.49 -10.54 19.05
C MET A 128 18.72 -11.31 18.61
N LYS A 129 19.02 -11.30 17.32
CA LYS A 129 20.25 -11.92 16.78
C LYS A 129 21.52 -11.34 17.39
N ASP A 130 21.57 -10.02 17.62
CA ASP A 130 22.72 -9.36 18.26
C ASP A 130 22.93 -9.80 19.72
N THR A 131 21.94 -10.47 20.33
CA THR A 131 22.03 -11.00 21.70
C THR A 131 22.32 -12.49 21.77
N GLU A 132 22.39 -13.21 20.64
CA GLU A 132 22.65 -14.67 20.61
C GLU A 132 23.98 -15.02 21.26
N ASP A 133 25.01 -14.24 20.99
CA ASP A 133 26.37 -14.47 21.51
C ASP A 133 26.55 -14.03 22.98
N ARG A 134 25.48 -13.77 23.72
CA ARG A 134 25.57 -13.23 25.10
C ARG A 134 26.35 -14.15 26.06
N GLU A 135 26.25 -15.46 25.88
CA GLU A 135 26.91 -16.45 26.76
C GLU A 135 28.42 -16.28 26.78
N LYS A 136 29.06 -15.85 25.70
CA LYS A 136 30.49 -15.58 25.68
C LYS A 136 30.93 -14.56 26.73
N TYR A 137 30.10 -13.56 27.01
CA TYR A 137 30.42 -12.52 28.01
C TYR A 137 30.35 -13.08 29.44
N LYS A 138 29.46 -14.03 29.69
CA LYS A 138 29.40 -14.76 30.95
C LYS A 138 30.69 -15.58 31.14
N VAL A 139 31.05 -16.36 30.12
CA VAL A 139 32.29 -17.18 30.12
C VAL A 139 33.53 -16.28 30.33
N TYR A 140 33.63 -15.15 29.62
CA TYR A 140 34.75 -14.21 29.82
C TYR A 140 34.82 -13.70 31.26
N GLY A 141 33.69 -13.29 31.83
CA GLY A 141 33.64 -12.86 33.24
C GLY A 141 34.07 -13.94 34.23
N GLU A 142 33.61 -15.18 34.03
CA GLU A 142 33.96 -16.33 34.86
C GLU A 142 35.45 -16.69 34.76
N LEU A 143 36.01 -16.75 33.56
CA LEU A 143 37.42 -17.04 33.33
C LEU A 143 38.34 -15.94 33.89
N ILE A 144 37.96 -14.69 33.78
CA ILE A 144 38.70 -13.57 34.39
C ILE A 144 38.67 -13.72 35.92
N ASN A 145 37.53 -14.05 36.52
CA ASN A 145 37.46 -14.25 37.98
C ASN A 145 38.29 -15.46 38.46
N THR A 146 38.37 -16.50 37.62
CA THR A 146 39.09 -17.75 37.99
C THR A 146 40.61 -17.64 37.81
N TYR A 147 41.05 -17.06 36.71
CA TYR A 147 42.45 -17.06 36.31
C TYR A 147 43.08 -15.67 36.22
N GLY A 148 42.30 -14.60 36.36
CA GLY A 148 42.75 -13.21 36.15
C GLY A 148 43.67 -12.66 37.24
N TYR A 149 43.88 -13.37 38.36
CA TYR A 149 44.77 -12.93 39.45
C TYR A 149 46.26 -12.87 39.04
N GLY A 150 46.66 -13.59 37.98
CA GLY A 150 48.01 -13.58 37.42
C GLY A 150 48.21 -12.61 36.28
N VAL A 151 47.19 -11.85 35.91
CA VAL A 151 47.23 -10.91 34.77
C VAL A 151 47.75 -9.56 35.23
N GLU A 152 48.77 -9.02 34.54
CA GLU A 152 49.32 -7.68 34.83
C GLU A 152 48.31 -6.55 34.56
N GLN A 153 48.33 -5.54 35.42
CA GLN A 153 47.48 -4.38 35.21
C GLN A 153 47.88 -3.64 33.91
N GLY A 154 46.92 -3.29 33.08
CA GLY A 154 47.18 -2.66 31.80
C GLY A 154 47.31 -3.64 30.62
N ALA A 155 47.17 -4.93 30.87
CA ALA A 155 47.10 -5.92 29.79
C ALA A 155 45.87 -5.66 28.87
N LYS A 156 46.05 -5.82 27.56
CA LYS A 156 44.99 -5.64 26.54
C LYS A 156 44.18 -6.89 26.27
N SER A 157 44.71 -8.04 26.60
CA SER A 157 44.06 -9.35 26.50
C SER A 157 44.73 -10.33 27.45
N PHE A 158 44.05 -11.45 27.68
CA PHE A 158 44.66 -12.58 28.39
C PHE A 158 44.12 -13.92 27.83
N HIS A 159 44.96 -14.95 27.87
CA HIS A 159 44.63 -16.28 27.40
C HIS A 159 44.21 -17.17 28.57
N ALA A 160 43.11 -17.87 28.43
CA ALA A 160 42.62 -18.82 29.41
C ALA A 160 42.03 -20.06 28.75
N LEU A 161 42.16 -21.20 29.44
CA LEU A 161 41.46 -22.41 29.03
C LEU A 161 39.98 -22.28 29.37
N ASN A 162 39.16 -22.34 28.36
CA ASN A 162 37.70 -22.40 28.53
C ASN A 162 37.32 -23.81 29.00
N TYR A 163 36.99 -23.95 30.25
CA TYR A 163 36.66 -25.27 30.85
C TYR A 163 35.30 -25.83 30.36
N TYR A 164 34.50 -25.06 29.62
CA TYR A 164 33.27 -25.55 28.98
C TYR A 164 33.54 -26.25 27.65
N THR A 165 34.50 -25.75 26.85
CA THR A 165 34.83 -26.28 25.52
C THR A 165 36.18 -27.00 25.49
N ASN A 166 36.97 -26.85 26.53
CA ASN A 166 38.36 -27.34 26.63
C ASN A 166 39.29 -26.75 25.55
N GLU A 167 39.02 -25.51 25.12
CA GLU A 167 39.79 -24.76 24.13
C GLU A 167 40.42 -23.54 24.79
N GLU A 168 41.62 -23.14 24.34
CA GLU A 168 42.22 -21.88 24.73
C GLU A 168 41.53 -20.74 24.02
N ILE A 169 41.10 -19.70 24.76
CA ILE A 169 40.49 -18.51 24.23
C ILE A 169 41.21 -17.25 24.66
N GLU A 170 41.27 -16.29 23.77
CA GLU A 170 41.76 -14.95 24.07
C GLU A 170 40.60 -14.06 24.51
N ILE A 171 40.73 -13.46 25.68
CA ILE A 171 39.74 -12.59 26.28
C ILE A 171 40.26 -11.14 26.20
N PRO A 172 39.61 -10.24 25.45
CA PRO A 172 39.98 -8.84 25.38
C PRO A 172 39.78 -8.12 26.72
N LEU A 173 40.73 -7.31 27.13
CA LEU A 173 40.65 -6.49 28.34
C LEU A 173 40.76 -4.99 28.01
N ASP A 174 40.08 -4.19 28.79
CA ASP A 174 40.26 -2.74 28.78
C ASP A 174 41.46 -2.44 29.74
N PRO A 175 42.59 -1.94 29.18
CA PRO A 175 43.80 -1.70 29.97
C PRO A 175 43.69 -0.53 30.94
N THR A 176 42.64 0.31 30.81
CA THR A 176 42.43 1.49 31.65
C THR A 176 41.75 1.17 32.98
N ILE A 177 41.19 -0.04 33.12
CA ILE A 177 40.51 -0.51 34.33
C ILE A 177 41.16 -1.77 34.87
N SER A 178 40.90 -2.10 36.12
CA SER A 178 41.43 -3.31 36.72
C SER A 178 40.88 -4.59 36.08
N VAL A 179 41.60 -5.68 36.22
CA VAL A 179 41.18 -7.03 35.72
C VAL A 179 39.82 -7.41 36.31
N LEU A 180 39.60 -7.14 37.60
CA LEU A 180 38.32 -7.44 38.27
C LEU A 180 37.16 -6.54 37.74
N GLU A 181 37.44 -5.29 37.40
CA GLU A 181 36.46 -4.40 36.78
C GLU A 181 36.11 -4.85 35.37
N ASN A 182 37.05 -5.39 34.60
CA ASN A 182 36.78 -6.03 33.31
C ASN A 182 35.79 -7.21 33.47
N ALA A 183 35.99 -8.07 34.49
CA ALA A 183 35.05 -9.16 34.76
C ALA A 183 33.64 -8.62 35.07
N LYS A 184 33.52 -7.61 35.95
CA LYS A 184 32.23 -6.97 36.26
C LYS A 184 31.55 -6.36 35.02
N ARG A 185 32.34 -5.76 34.12
CA ARG A 185 31.85 -5.19 32.87
C ARG A 185 31.31 -6.27 31.92
N TYR A 186 31.95 -7.41 31.83
CA TYR A 186 31.48 -8.55 31.06
C TYR A 186 30.20 -9.14 31.65
N PHE A 187 30.08 -9.31 32.95
CA PHE A 187 28.83 -9.74 33.60
C PHE A 187 27.69 -8.71 33.40
N ALA A 188 27.97 -7.42 33.49
CA ALA A 188 27.01 -6.39 33.23
C ALA A 188 26.48 -6.44 31.76
N LYS A 189 27.40 -6.66 30.80
CA LYS A 189 27.06 -6.85 29.40
C LYS A 189 26.21 -8.10 29.16
N TYR A 190 26.58 -9.22 29.76
CA TYR A 190 25.77 -10.44 29.73
C TYR A 190 24.34 -10.19 30.27
N ASN A 191 24.23 -9.64 31.47
CA ASN A 191 22.96 -9.39 32.11
C ASN A 191 22.07 -8.43 31.31
N LYS A 192 22.67 -7.39 30.68
CA LYS A 192 21.97 -6.48 29.79
C LYS A 192 21.41 -7.22 28.58
N GLN A 193 22.25 -8.00 27.90
CA GLN A 193 21.84 -8.75 26.71
C GLN A 193 20.82 -9.84 27.04
N LYS A 194 20.95 -10.53 28.19
CA LYS A 194 19.97 -11.50 28.65
C LYS A 194 18.57 -10.89 28.84
N ARG A 195 18.50 -9.75 29.55
CA ARG A 195 17.23 -9.02 29.73
C ARG A 195 16.64 -8.53 28.39
N THR A 196 17.49 -8.08 27.48
CA THR A 196 17.07 -7.67 26.14
C THR A 196 16.52 -8.84 25.36
N TYR A 197 17.16 -10.00 25.41
CA TYR A 197 16.68 -11.23 24.75
C TYR A 197 15.30 -11.65 25.28
N GLU A 198 15.14 -11.75 26.59
CA GLU A 198 13.89 -12.14 27.25
C GLU A 198 12.73 -11.17 26.94
N ALA A 199 13.03 -9.87 26.82
CA ALA A 199 12.03 -8.86 26.43
C ALA A 199 11.65 -8.97 24.95
N LEU A 200 12.67 -9.16 24.07
CA LEU A 200 12.44 -9.28 22.62
C LEU A 200 11.67 -10.56 22.27
N GLU A 201 11.90 -11.67 22.97
CA GLU A 201 11.18 -12.92 22.76
C GLU A 201 9.65 -12.71 22.86
N LYS A 202 9.21 -11.96 23.87
CA LYS A 202 7.79 -11.60 24.04
C LYS A 202 7.31 -10.62 22.96
N LEU A 203 8.08 -9.56 22.71
CA LEU A 203 7.70 -8.51 21.76
C LEU A 203 7.62 -9.02 20.32
N ILE A 204 8.46 -9.98 19.92
CA ILE A 204 8.44 -10.58 18.58
C ILE A 204 7.14 -11.39 18.40
N VAL A 205 6.72 -12.14 19.41
CA VAL A 205 5.45 -12.89 19.36
C VAL A 205 4.27 -11.93 19.24
N GLU A 206 4.22 -10.88 20.07
CA GLU A 206 3.16 -9.86 20.02
C GLU A 206 3.10 -9.16 18.65
N THR A 207 4.26 -8.71 18.16
CA THR A 207 4.33 -8.00 16.86
C THR A 207 4.03 -8.94 15.67
N GLY A 208 4.41 -10.22 15.78
CA GLY A 208 4.03 -11.25 14.80
C GLY A 208 2.52 -11.43 14.71
N HIS A 209 1.84 -11.52 15.85
CA HIS A 209 0.37 -11.57 15.87
C HIS A 209 -0.29 -10.29 15.30
N GLU A 210 0.28 -9.10 15.56
CA GLU A 210 -0.21 -7.85 14.97
C GLU A 210 -0.13 -7.85 13.42
N LEU A 211 0.76 -8.64 12.82
CA LEU A 211 0.93 -8.76 11.36
C LEU A 211 -0.01 -9.80 10.72
N GLU A 212 -0.52 -10.76 11.49
CA GLU A 212 -1.44 -11.81 11.01
C GLU A 212 -2.90 -11.33 10.90
N TYR A 213 -3.24 -10.23 11.56
CA TYR A 213 -4.60 -9.61 11.56
C TYR A 213 -4.68 -8.37 10.69
#